data_49ae58932a7d3f011a62660ac26c0622
#
_entry.id   49ae58932a7d3f011a62660ac26c0622
#
_cell.length_a   1.000
_cell.length_b   1.000
_cell.length_c   1.000
_cell.angle_alpha   90.00
_cell.angle_beta   90.00
_cell.angle_gamma   90.00
#
_symmetry.space_group_name_H-M   'P 1'
#
loop_
_entity.id
_entity.type
_entity.pdbx_description
1 polymer ?
#
loop_
_entity_poly.entity_id
_entity_poly.type
_entity_poly.pdbx_seq_one_letter_code
_entity_poly.pdbx_strand_id
1 'polypeptide(L)'
;MTPEARLAERVRRDLELLSYPEREWLTPRTTRDGQPILDVLIVGAGQSGLSAAFGLMRERIRNLLVVDQNPLDRAGPWLSFARMRTLRTPKYLTGPDLGIPSLTPRSWYEALHGEGSWERLGLIPKETWAEYLSFYRRTLGIPVRPETRAGALRYDPAERAWQVPLEEAGDTQLAFARRVVLATGIEGSGNWHVPEWISNALPPDRYAHTRHDIDFGSLRGRRVAVLGAGASAFDNAATALEHGAREVRLYFRRKSLVNVNAYRWAEFVGFLKHLGDLGDAEKWRFISQILQMGQLPPADTFRRASEHDGFHLHPGSAWKSLAMDGERISIETESGRHEADFVIVGTGFVTDLKLRPELEALEPHIARWADRYTPPAAERHADLGRHPYLGPNFEFTERTPGEAPYLSTLYNYTFGGLLSLGFGGASISGMKYSNPRLIHGITGSLFREDCEAHYQSLCAFAAEEF
;
A
#
# COMPACT_ATOMS: atom_id res chain seq x y z
N MET A 1 -20.48 -29.56 3.84
CA MET A 1 -20.12 -28.14 3.59
C MET A 1 -19.00 -27.78 4.54
N THR A 2 -17.89 -27.22 4.04
CA THR A 2 -16.77 -26.78 4.87
C THR A 2 -17.15 -25.58 5.74
N PRO A 3 -16.43 -25.31 6.85
CA PRO A 3 -16.67 -24.12 7.66
C PRO A 3 -16.60 -22.81 6.84
N GLU A 4 -15.61 -22.70 5.95
CA GLU A 4 -15.44 -21.56 5.05
C GLU A 4 -16.62 -21.39 4.08
N ALA A 5 -17.13 -22.50 3.52
CA ALA A 5 -18.30 -22.47 2.63
C ALA A 5 -19.59 -22.03 3.35
N ARG A 6 -19.77 -22.43 4.61
CA ARG A 6 -20.89 -21.95 5.45
C ARG A 6 -20.79 -20.46 5.74
N LEU A 7 -19.59 -19.98 6.01
CA LEU A 7 -19.35 -18.55 6.22
C LEU A 7 -19.60 -17.76 4.93
N ALA A 8 -19.13 -18.24 3.79
CA ALA A 8 -19.38 -17.61 2.49
C ALA A 8 -20.88 -17.51 2.17
N GLU A 9 -21.67 -18.51 2.54
CA GLU A 9 -23.13 -18.47 2.43
C GLU A 9 -23.73 -17.39 3.33
N ARG A 10 -23.22 -17.30 4.57
CA ARG A 10 -23.66 -16.25 5.51
C ARG A 10 -23.31 -14.85 4.99
N VAL A 11 -22.13 -14.65 4.39
CA VAL A 11 -21.76 -13.36 3.76
C VAL A 11 -22.76 -13.00 2.67
N ARG A 12 -23.13 -13.94 1.79
CA ARG A 12 -24.14 -13.70 0.75
C ARG A 12 -25.49 -13.30 1.37
N ARG A 13 -25.90 -14.02 2.41
CA ARG A 13 -27.14 -13.70 3.14
C ARG A 13 -27.11 -12.32 3.79
N ASP A 14 -25.99 -11.93 4.43
CA ASP A 14 -25.84 -10.60 5.02
C ASP A 14 -25.92 -9.50 3.95
N LEU A 15 -25.33 -9.72 2.77
CA LEU A 15 -25.44 -8.80 1.64
C LEU A 15 -26.89 -8.66 1.15
N GLU A 16 -27.65 -9.76 1.03
CA GLU A 16 -29.08 -9.72 0.69
C GLU A 16 -29.87 -8.91 1.74
N LEU A 17 -29.62 -9.14 3.04
CA LEU A 17 -30.29 -8.42 4.13
C LEU A 17 -29.96 -6.92 4.15
N LEU A 18 -28.81 -6.52 3.63
CA LEU A 18 -28.43 -5.13 3.43
C LEU A 18 -29.02 -4.53 2.15
N SER A 19 -29.92 -5.24 1.49
CA SER A 19 -30.51 -4.82 0.21
C SER A 19 -29.42 -4.44 -0.77
N TYR A 20 -28.49 -5.40 -1.00
CA TYR A 20 -27.39 -5.20 -1.95
C TYR A 20 -27.95 -4.64 -3.25
N PRO A 21 -27.51 -3.46 -3.74
CA PRO A 21 -28.23 -2.70 -4.75
C PRO A 21 -28.59 -3.53 -5.98
N GLU A 22 -29.82 -3.47 -6.43
CA GLU A 22 -30.29 -4.27 -7.58
C GLU A 22 -30.10 -3.55 -8.91
N ARG A 23 -30.36 -2.23 -8.91
CA ARG A 23 -30.33 -1.42 -10.13
C ARG A 23 -28.90 -1.00 -10.49
N GLU A 24 -28.50 -1.34 -11.69
CA GLU A 24 -27.30 -0.76 -12.32
C GLU A 24 -27.65 0.64 -12.84
N TRP A 25 -26.67 1.55 -12.73
CA TRP A 25 -26.90 2.95 -13.06
C TRP A 25 -25.88 3.52 -14.06
N LEU A 26 -24.78 2.79 -14.34
CA LEU A 26 -23.81 3.16 -15.35
C LEU A 26 -24.18 2.55 -16.71
N THR A 27 -24.06 3.34 -17.76
CA THR A 27 -24.21 2.86 -19.13
C THR A 27 -22.88 2.33 -19.64
N PRO A 28 -22.82 1.09 -20.13
CA PRO A 28 -21.61 0.56 -20.75
C PRO A 28 -21.13 1.45 -21.89
N ARG A 29 -19.82 1.67 -21.97
CA ARG A 29 -19.19 2.48 -23.01
C ARG A 29 -18.21 1.66 -23.83
N THR A 30 -18.06 2.04 -25.08
CA THR A 30 -17.04 1.52 -26.00
C THR A 30 -16.25 2.67 -26.60
N THR A 31 -15.04 2.40 -27.04
CA THR A 31 -14.25 3.32 -27.86
C THR A 31 -14.92 3.46 -29.25
N ARG A 32 -14.47 4.41 -30.04
CA ARG A 32 -14.92 4.60 -31.43
C ARG A 32 -14.70 3.37 -32.30
N ASP A 33 -13.67 2.58 -31.97
CA ASP A 33 -13.34 1.32 -32.66
C ASP A 33 -14.06 0.11 -32.05
N GLY A 34 -15.03 0.32 -31.12
CA GLY A 34 -15.87 -0.71 -30.52
C GLY A 34 -15.23 -1.50 -29.39
N GLN A 35 -14.07 -1.10 -28.88
CA GLN A 35 -13.46 -1.78 -27.72
C GLN A 35 -14.19 -1.39 -26.42
N PRO A 36 -14.39 -2.32 -25.46
CA PRO A 36 -15.04 -2.01 -24.20
C PRO A 36 -14.21 -1.06 -23.36
N ILE A 37 -14.87 -0.09 -22.71
CA ILE A 37 -14.26 0.81 -21.73
C ILE A 37 -14.70 0.35 -20.33
N LEU A 38 -13.75 0.01 -19.47
CA LEU A 38 -14.01 -0.28 -18.07
C LEU A 38 -14.49 0.99 -17.35
N ASP A 39 -15.44 0.85 -16.44
CA ASP A 39 -15.78 1.97 -15.55
C ASP A 39 -14.62 2.27 -14.60
N VAL A 40 -13.99 1.23 -14.03
CA VAL A 40 -12.84 1.37 -13.15
C VAL A 40 -11.80 0.28 -13.41
N LEU A 41 -10.54 0.68 -13.56
CA LEU A 41 -9.38 -0.21 -13.50
C LEU A 41 -8.64 0.03 -12.18
N ILE A 42 -8.37 -1.04 -11.43
CA ILE A 42 -7.62 -0.99 -10.18
C ILE A 42 -6.29 -1.69 -10.38
N VAL A 43 -5.19 -0.99 -10.10
CA VAL A 43 -3.82 -1.53 -10.19
C VAL A 43 -3.34 -1.93 -8.81
N GLY A 44 -3.16 -3.23 -8.60
CA GLY A 44 -2.78 -3.86 -7.33
C GLY A 44 -3.94 -4.64 -6.70
N ALA A 45 -3.76 -5.96 -6.52
CA ALA A 45 -4.72 -6.88 -5.88
C ALA A 45 -4.39 -7.18 -4.41
N GLY A 46 -3.62 -6.32 -3.76
CA GLY A 46 -3.43 -6.35 -2.31
C GLY A 46 -4.71 -5.95 -1.56
N GLN A 47 -4.63 -5.91 -0.22
CA GLN A 47 -5.78 -5.56 0.64
C GLN A 47 -6.53 -4.30 0.20
N SER A 48 -5.80 -3.28 -0.25
CA SER A 48 -6.37 -1.98 -0.62
C SER A 48 -7.16 -2.05 -1.93
N GLY A 49 -6.60 -2.72 -2.95
CA GLY A 49 -7.29 -2.90 -4.22
C GLY A 49 -8.51 -3.82 -4.11
N LEU A 50 -8.41 -4.91 -3.34
CA LEU A 50 -9.55 -5.81 -3.09
C LEU A 50 -10.67 -5.10 -2.33
N SER A 51 -10.33 -4.30 -1.31
CA SER A 51 -11.32 -3.54 -0.54
C SER A 51 -11.97 -2.44 -1.40
N ALA A 52 -11.20 -1.73 -2.23
CA ALA A 52 -11.72 -0.74 -3.17
C ALA A 52 -12.65 -1.39 -4.20
N ALA A 53 -12.24 -2.51 -4.80
CA ALA A 53 -13.06 -3.25 -5.75
C ALA A 53 -14.42 -3.65 -5.15
N PHE A 54 -14.41 -4.24 -3.95
CA PHE A 54 -15.66 -4.62 -3.30
C PHE A 54 -16.52 -3.41 -2.93
N GLY A 55 -15.93 -2.33 -2.45
CA GLY A 55 -16.66 -1.09 -2.22
C GLY A 55 -17.38 -0.57 -3.47
N LEU A 56 -16.70 -0.58 -4.62
CA LEU A 56 -17.29 -0.21 -5.92
C LEU A 56 -18.38 -1.19 -6.37
N MET A 57 -18.15 -2.50 -6.19
CA MET A 57 -19.16 -3.51 -6.49
C MET A 57 -20.44 -3.31 -5.66
N ARG A 58 -20.33 -2.88 -4.40
CA ARG A 58 -21.47 -2.52 -3.56
C ARG A 58 -22.27 -1.34 -4.11
N GLU A 59 -21.60 -0.39 -4.76
CA GLU A 59 -22.21 0.73 -5.46
C GLU A 59 -22.67 0.36 -6.89
N ARG A 60 -22.74 -0.92 -7.23
CA ARG A 60 -23.16 -1.46 -8.54
C ARG A 60 -22.26 -1.08 -9.71
N ILE A 61 -21.01 -0.77 -9.44
CA ILE A 61 -19.98 -0.66 -10.48
C ILE A 61 -19.42 -2.07 -10.70
N ARG A 62 -19.95 -2.77 -11.72
CA ARG A 62 -19.54 -4.16 -12.04
C ARG A 62 -18.56 -4.27 -13.18
N ASN A 63 -18.56 -3.28 -14.08
CA ASN A 63 -17.59 -3.21 -15.18
C ASN A 63 -16.26 -2.67 -14.67
N LEU A 64 -15.64 -3.44 -13.78
CA LEU A 64 -14.33 -3.14 -13.19
C LEU A 64 -13.39 -4.34 -13.35
N LEU A 65 -12.10 -4.05 -13.35
CA LEU A 65 -11.02 -5.04 -13.37
C LEU A 65 -9.95 -4.65 -12.35
N VAL A 66 -9.47 -5.64 -11.60
CA VAL A 66 -8.27 -5.51 -10.77
C VAL A 66 -7.12 -6.23 -11.46
N VAL A 67 -5.95 -5.61 -11.58
CA VAL A 67 -4.75 -6.25 -12.12
C VAL A 67 -3.64 -6.28 -11.07
N ASP A 68 -2.83 -7.33 -11.05
CA ASP A 68 -1.63 -7.42 -10.20
C ASP A 68 -0.50 -8.09 -10.98
N GLN A 69 0.70 -7.53 -10.86
CA GLN A 69 1.89 -8.10 -11.53
C GLN A 69 2.37 -9.42 -10.93
N ASN A 70 1.90 -9.78 -9.73
CA ASN A 70 2.25 -10.99 -9.05
C ASN A 70 1.15 -12.06 -9.22
N PRO A 71 1.48 -13.35 -9.00
CA PRO A 71 0.49 -14.39 -8.83
C PRO A 71 -0.46 -14.09 -7.67
N LEU A 72 -1.68 -14.64 -7.70
CA LEU A 72 -2.73 -14.37 -6.71
C LEU A 72 -2.35 -14.66 -5.25
N ASP A 73 -1.55 -15.69 -5.04
CA ASP A 73 -1.04 -16.08 -3.72
C ASP A 73 0.07 -15.16 -3.21
N ARG A 74 0.67 -14.35 -4.09
CA ARG A 74 1.72 -13.39 -3.78
C ARG A 74 1.29 -11.91 -3.92
N ALA A 75 0.00 -11.67 -4.11
CA ALA A 75 -0.53 -10.30 -4.13
C ALA A 75 -0.32 -9.62 -2.77
N GLY A 76 0.30 -8.44 -2.79
CA GLY A 76 0.74 -7.74 -1.59
C GLY A 76 2.04 -8.31 -0.96
N PRO A 77 2.44 -7.80 0.22
CA PRO A 77 3.75 -8.10 0.82
C PRO A 77 3.80 -9.40 1.63
N TRP A 78 2.66 -9.99 1.98
CA TRP A 78 2.50 -10.93 3.08
C TRP A 78 3.31 -12.22 2.90
N LEU A 79 3.19 -12.86 1.75
CA LEU A 79 3.88 -14.12 1.40
C LEU A 79 5.10 -13.91 0.49
N SER A 80 5.50 -12.64 0.27
CA SER A 80 6.66 -12.30 -0.55
C SER A 80 7.81 -11.78 0.32
N PHE A 81 7.94 -10.47 0.45
CA PHE A 81 9.09 -9.84 1.10
C PHE A 81 8.88 -9.43 2.56
N ALA A 82 7.67 -9.50 3.11
CA ALA A 82 7.45 -9.20 4.52
C ALA A 82 8.07 -10.28 5.43
N ARG A 83 9.02 -9.88 6.28
CA ARG A 83 9.71 -10.77 7.22
C ARG A 83 9.14 -10.74 8.63
N MET A 84 8.14 -9.87 8.89
CA MET A 84 7.38 -9.89 10.13
C MET A 84 6.62 -11.21 10.27
N ARG A 85 6.47 -11.71 11.49
CA ARG A 85 5.66 -12.90 11.79
C ARG A 85 4.18 -12.58 11.92
N THR A 86 3.87 -11.42 12.51
CA THR A 86 2.50 -10.98 12.77
C THR A 86 2.28 -9.56 12.26
N LEU A 87 1.01 -9.22 12.01
CA LEU A 87 0.61 -7.85 11.71
C LEU A 87 0.91 -6.94 12.89
N ARG A 88 1.26 -5.69 12.59
CA ARG A 88 1.48 -4.64 13.62
C ARG A 88 0.19 -3.94 14.00
N THR A 89 -0.80 -3.97 13.11
CA THR A 89 -2.13 -3.42 13.35
C THR A 89 -2.84 -4.24 14.42
N PRO A 90 -3.42 -3.61 15.44
CA PRO A 90 -4.22 -4.30 16.43
C PRO A 90 -5.40 -5.04 15.79
N LYS A 91 -5.69 -6.25 16.23
CA LYS A 91 -6.72 -7.12 15.63
C LYS A 91 -8.16 -6.60 15.76
N TYR A 92 -8.41 -5.58 16.59
CA TYR A 92 -9.71 -4.92 16.71
C TYR A 92 -9.94 -3.84 15.65
N LEU A 93 -8.89 -3.43 14.93
CA LEU A 93 -9.01 -2.52 13.79
C LEU A 93 -9.20 -3.35 12.53
N THR A 94 -10.43 -3.40 12.09
CA THR A 94 -10.81 -4.06 10.82
C THR A 94 -10.79 -3.06 9.67
N GLY A 95 -10.78 -3.52 8.44
CA GLY A 95 -10.64 -2.63 7.31
C GLY A 95 -11.42 -3.04 6.06
N PRO A 96 -11.17 -4.23 5.49
CA PRO A 96 -11.75 -4.59 4.20
C PRO A 96 -13.21 -5.03 4.29
N ASP A 97 -13.73 -5.37 5.49
CA ASP A 97 -15.08 -5.91 5.70
C ASP A 97 -16.23 -4.94 5.38
N LEU A 98 -15.94 -3.64 5.27
CA LEU A 98 -16.92 -2.56 5.00
C LEU A 98 -18.16 -2.62 5.90
N GLY A 99 -18.01 -3.06 7.15
CA GLY A 99 -19.05 -3.13 8.16
C GLY A 99 -19.96 -4.37 8.07
N ILE A 100 -19.60 -5.37 7.27
CA ILE A 100 -20.34 -6.64 7.18
C ILE A 100 -19.79 -7.61 8.23
N PRO A 101 -20.56 -7.97 9.28
CA PRO A 101 -20.05 -8.75 10.39
C PRO A 101 -19.47 -10.12 9.99
N SER A 102 -20.12 -10.85 9.11
CA SER A 102 -19.66 -12.15 8.64
C SER A 102 -18.42 -12.09 7.75
N LEU A 103 -18.08 -10.91 7.22
CA LEU A 103 -16.89 -10.69 6.37
C LEU A 103 -15.66 -10.25 7.18
N THR A 104 -15.80 -10.02 8.48
CA THR A 104 -14.67 -9.59 9.31
C THR A 104 -13.59 -10.69 9.42
N PRO A 105 -12.30 -10.32 9.59
CA PRO A 105 -11.24 -11.29 9.85
C PRO A 105 -11.53 -12.18 11.07
N ARG A 106 -12.19 -11.63 12.10
CA ARG A 106 -12.63 -12.38 13.26
C ARG A 106 -13.62 -13.49 12.90
N SER A 107 -14.70 -13.15 12.18
CA SER A 107 -15.71 -14.11 11.78
C SER A 107 -15.14 -15.25 10.93
N TRP A 108 -14.20 -14.91 10.03
CA TRP A 108 -13.51 -15.91 9.24
C TRP A 108 -12.61 -16.81 10.09
N TYR A 109 -11.82 -16.25 11.00
CA TYR A 109 -10.93 -17.01 11.84
C TYR A 109 -11.69 -17.94 12.80
N GLU A 110 -12.74 -17.43 13.47
CA GLU A 110 -13.58 -18.23 14.36
C GLU A 110 -14.37 -19.32 13.62
N ALA A 111 -14.76 -19.08 12.38
CA ALA A 111 -15.41 -20.14 11.56
C ALA A 111 -14.47 -21.33 11.32
N LEU A 112 -13.18 -21.09 11.15
CA LEU A 112 -12.18 -22.14 10.90
C LEU A 112 -11.66 -22.81 12.17
N HIS A 113 -11.47 -22.04 13.26
CA HIS A 113 -10.77 -22.47 14.46
C HIS A 113 -11.66 -22.60 15.71
N GLY A 114 -12.96 -22.35 15.55
CA GLY A 114 -13.95 -22.43 16.64
C GLY A 114 -14.13 -21.13 17.39
N GLU A 115 -15.25 -21.00 18.07
CA GLU A 115 -15.63 -19.85 18.87
C GLU A 115 -14.58 -19.54 19.96
N GLY A 116 -14.30 -18.26 20.20
CA GLY A 116 -13.32 -17.78 21.17
C GLY A 116 -11.85 -17.98 20.74
N SER A 117 -11.59 -18.54 19.55
CA SER A 117 -10.22 -18.69 19.03
C SER A 117 -9.58 -17.33 18.73
N TRP A 118 -10.39 -16.35 18.31
CA TRP A 118 -9.91 -14.99 18.03
C TRP A 118 -9.32 -14.30 19.25
N GLU A 119 -9.95 -14.45 20.44
CA GLU A 119 -9.44 -13.87 21.68
C GLU A 119 -8.07 -14.44 22.03
N ARG A 120 -7.85 -15.74 21.81
CA ARG A 120 -6.58 -16.45 22.08
C ARG A 120 -5.47 -16.15 21.08
N LEU A 121 -5.81 -15.65 19.89
CA LEU A 121 -4.87 -15.48 18.77
C LEU A 121 -3.73 -14.48 19.08
N GLY A 122 -3.94 -13.48 19.92
CA GLY A 122 -2.96 -12.41 20.07
C GLY A 122 -2.95 -11.47 18.86
N LEU A 123 -1.79 -11.31 18.20
CA LEU A 123 -1.67 -10.60 16.92
C LEU A 123 -1.93 -11.56 15.75
N ILE A 124 -2.42 -11.04 14.64
CA ILE A 124 -2.74 -11.85 13.44
C ILE A 124 -1.44 -12.24 12.74
N PRO A 125 -1.15 -13.55 12.53
CA PRO A 125 -0.05 -13.97 11.66
C PRO A 125 -0.22 -13.44 10.25
N LYS A 126 0.87 -13.11 9.57
CA LYS A 126 0.82 -12.57 8.20
C LYS A 126 0.26 -13.57 7.19
N GLU A 127 0.53 -14.85 7.40
CA GLU A 127 0.00 -15.96 6.62
C GLU A 127 -1.52 -16.04 6.75
N THR A 128 -2.02 -15.99 8.00
CA THR A 128 -3.46 -15.95 8.30
C THR A 128 -4.15 -14.75 7.65
N TRP A 129 -3.47 -13.60 7.60
CA TRP A 129 -4.00 -12.43 6.90
C TRP A 129 -4.07 -12.64 5.38
N ALA A 130 -3.06 -13.26 4.78
CA ALA A 130 -3.05 -13.60 3.36
C ALA A 130 -4.17 -14.60 3.01
N GLU A 131 -4.39 -15.62 3.84
CA GLU A 131 -5.48 -16.59 3.70
C GLU A 131 -6.84 -15.90 3.80
N TYR A 132 -7.03 -15.02 4.77
CA TYR A 132 -8.24 -14.20 4.90
C TYR A 132 -8.50 -13.35 3.64
N LEU A 133 -7.49 -12.68 3.08
CA LEU A 133 -7.65 -11.90 1.84
C LEU A 133 -8.01 -12.79 0.64
N SER A 134 -7.49 -14.01 0.60
CA SER A 134 -7.86 -15.01 -0.42
C SER A 134 -9.32 -15.45 -0.27
N PHE A 135 -9.78 -15.72 0.96
CA PHE A 135 -11.21 -15.96 1.25
C PHE A 135 -12.06 -14.77 0.82
N TYR A 136 -11.69 -13.56 1.22
CA TYR A 136 -12.37 -12.31 0.90
C TYR A 136 -12.60 -12.18 -0.62
N ARG A 137 -11.53 -12.30 -1.40
CA ARG A 137 -11.58 -12.22 -2.86
C ARG A 137 -12.50 -13.26 -3.48
N ARG A 138 -12.35 -14.54 -3.08
CA ARG A 138 -13.17 -15.65 -3.63
C ARG A 138 -14.63 -15.51 -3.28
N THR A 139 -14.93 -15.22 -2.01
CA THR A 139 -16.31 -15.13 -1.52
C THR A 139 -17.09 -14.00 -2.19
N LEU A 140 -16.41 -12.88 -2.47
CA LEU A 140 -17.02 -11.71 -3.10
C LEU A 140 -16.96 -11.72 -4.63
N GLY A 141 -16.29 -12.69 -5.24
CA GLY A 141 -16.18 -12.78 -6.69
C GLY A 141 -15.46 -11.59 -7.34
N ILE A 142 -14.45 -11.02 -6.65
CA ILE A 142 -13.72 -9.85 -7.17
C ILE A 142 -12.94 -10.27 -8.42
N PRO A 143 -13.14 -9.60 -9.59
CA PRO A 143 -12.47 -9.94 -10.83
C PRO A 143 -11.00 -9.45 -10.78
N VAL A 144 -10.08 -10.38 -10.56
CA VAL A 144 -8.64 -10.13 -10.54
C VAL A 144 -7.95 -10.84 -11.68
N ARG A 145 -7.16 -10.12 -12.47
CA ARG A 145 -6.21 -10.65 -13.45
C ARG A 145 -4.81 -10.61 -12.82
N PRO A 146 -4.26 -11.74 -12.39
CA PRO A 146 -2.91 -11.82 -11.84
C PRO A 146 -1.85 -11.77 -12.94
N GLU A 147 -0.57 -11.72 -12.55
CA GLU A 147 0.59 -11.77 -13.44
C GLU A 147 0.49 -10.74 -14.60
N THR A 148 -0.26 -9.66 -14.34
CA THR A 148 -0.55 -8.60 -15.30
C THR A 148 -0.04 -7.27 -14.77
N ARG A 149 0.94 -6.69 -15.44
CA ARG A 149 1.55 -5.41 -15.09
C ARG A 149 0.88 -4.28 -15.85
N ALA A 150 0.45 -3.24 -15.16
CA ALA A 150 0.00 -2.00 -15.78
C ALA A 150 1.23 -1.18 -16.21
N GLY A 151 1.29 -0.79 -17.49
CA GLY A 151 2.32 0.07 -18.06
C GLY A 151 2.00 1.56 -17.90
N ALA A 152 2.66 2.40 -18.71
CA ALA A 152 2.51 3.85 -18.66
C ALA A 152 1.08 4.30 -19.01
N LEU A 153 0.47 5.04 -18.09
CA LEU A 153 -0.88 5.57 -18.24
C LEU A 153 -0.90 6.75 -19.20
N ARG A 154 -1.90 6.78 -20.09
CA ARG A 154 -2.16 7.92 -20.97
C ARG A 154 -3.65 8.21 -20.98
N TYR A 155 -4.02 9.48 -20.94
CA TYR A 155 -5.42 9.87 -21.12
C TYR A 155 -5.72 10.20 -22.57
N ASP A 156 -6.79 9.61 -23.08
CA ASP A 156 -7.30 9.90 -24.41
C ASP A 156 -8.52 10.83 -24.31
N PRO A 157 -8.37 12.13 -24.67
CA PRO A 157 -9.47 13.07 -24.61
C PRO A 157 -10.61 12.74 -25.58
N ALA A 158 -10.32 12.06 -26.71
CA ALA A 158 -11.32 11.70 -27.70
C ALA A 158 -12.23 10.57 -27.23
N GLU A 159 -11.66 9.61 -26.48
CA GLU A 159 -12.40 8.52 -25.85
C GLU A 159 -12.90 8.89 -24.43
N ARG A 160 -12.37 9.98 -23.85
CA ARG A 160 -12.57 10.38 -22.45
C ARG A 160 -12.27 9.22 -21.50
N ALA A 161 -11.17 8.54 -21.76
CA ALA A 161 -10.75 7.33 -21.03
C ALA A 161 -9.23 7.26 -20.92
N TRP A 162 -8.78 6.55 -19.88
CA TRP A 162 -7.39 6.17 -19.72
C TRP A 162 -7.07 4.99 -20.64
N GLN A 163 -5.95 5.08 -21.34
CA GLN A 163 -5.29 4.01 -22.05
C GLN A 163 -4.24 3.40 -21.12
N VAL A 164 -4.38 2.12 -20.82
CA VAL A 164 -3.51 1.40 -19.91
C VAL A 164 -2.98 0.15 -20.59
N PRO A 165 -1.69 0.11 -20.95
CA PRO A 165 -1.05 -1.12 -21.42
C PRO A 165 -1.06 -2.15 -20.29
N LEU A 166 -1.59 -3.33 -20.55
CA LEU A 166 -1.57 -4.49 -19.65
C LEU A 166 -0.61 -5.53 -20.23
N GLU A 167 0.47 -5.77 -19.53
CA GLU A 167 1.54 -6.69 -19.93
C GLU A 167 1.37 -8.02 -19.18
N GLU A 168 1.19 -9.10 -19.92
CA GLU A 168 1.01 -10.46 -19.43
C GLU A 168 1.80 -11.45 -20.29
N ALA A 169 2.69 -12.24 -19.67
CA ALA A 169 3.49 -13.28 -20.33
C ALA A 169 4.26 -12.82 -21.59
N GLY A 170 4.62 -11.54 -21.67
CA GLY A 170 5.34 -10.94 -22.81
C GLY A 170 4.43 -10.31 -23.86
N ASP A 171 3.13 -10.50 -23.77
CA ASP A 171 2.13 -9.83 -24.60
C ASP A 171 1.66 -8.53 -23.96
N THR A 172 1.23 -7.56 -24.76
CA THR A 172 0.67 -6.29 -24.29
C THR A 172 -0.72 -6.08 -24.89
N GLN A 173 -1.72 -5.97 -24.03
CA GLN A 173 -3.08 -5.61 -24.38
C GLN A 173 -3.37 -4.19 -23.91
N LEU A 174 -3.96 -3.36 -24.77
CA LEU A 174 -4.41 -2.03 -24.34
C LEU A 174 -5.81 -2.13 -23.72
N ALA A 175 -5.94 -1.72 -22.48
CA ALA A 175 -7.21 -1.56 -21.77
C ALA A 175 -7.62 -0.09 -21.74
N PHE A 176 -8.94 0.15 -21.78
CA PHE A 176 -9.52 1.48 -21.63
C PHE A 176 -10.32 1.53 -20.34
N ALA A 177 -10.18 2.63 -19.58
CA ALA A 177 -10.92 2.81 -18.32
C ALA A 177 -11.32 4.26 -18.10
N ARG A 178 -12.53 4.49 -17.60
CA ARG A 178 -13.02 5.83 -17.22
C ARG A 178 -12.29 6.35 -15.99
N ARG A 179 -11.99 5.47 -15.04
CA ARG A 179 -11.28 5.77 -13.79
C ARG A 179 -10.18 4.76 -13.55
N VAL A 180 -9.06 5.22 -13.02
CA VAL A 180 -7.95 4.34 -12.62
C VAL A 180 -7.63 4.56 -11.15
N VAL A 181 -7.49 3.47 -10.39
CA VAL A 181 -7.08 3.49 -8.99
C VAL A 181 -5.71 2.82 -8.87
N LEU A 182 -4.73 3.56 -8.42
CA LEU A 182 -3.42 3.02 -8.06
C LEU A 182 -3.47 2.54 -6.61
N ALA A 183 -3.53 1.23 -6.40
CA ALA A 183 -3.53 0.55 -5.10
C ALA A 183 -2.24 -0.27 -4.91
N THR A 184 -1.12 0.26 -5.38
CA THR A 184 0.17 -0.40 -5.51
C THR A 184 0.99 -0.43 -4.21
N GLY A 185 0.36 -0.12 -3.07
CA GLY A 185 0.95 -0.37 -1.77
C GLY A 185 1.83 0.77 -1.24
N ILE A 186 2.82 0.39 -0.42
CA ILE A 186 3.61 1.37 0.33
C ILE A 186 4.56 2.16 -0.57
N GLU A 187 5.13 1.52 -1.57
CA GLU A 187 6.01 2.13 -2.57
C GLU A 187 5.29 2.78 -3.75
N GLY A 188 3.96 2.70 -3.78
CA GLY A 188 3.14 3.08 -4.94
C GLY A 188 3.20 4.55 -5.37
N SER A 189 3.83 5.42 -4.60
CA SER A 189 4.14 6.81 -5.00
C SER A 189 5.65 7.09 -5.03
N GLY A 190 6.47 6.05 -5.22
CA GLY A 190 7.92 6.17 -5.23
C GLY A 190 8.59 4.83 -5.47
N ASN A 191 9.67 4.56 -4.75
CA ASN A 191 10.36 3.28 -4.83
C ASN A 191 11.11 2.96 -3.52
N TRP A 192 11.52 1.71 -3.38
CA TRP A 192 12.48 1.28 -2.38
C TRP A 192 13.83 1.95 -2.63
N HIS A 193 14.50 2.33 -1.55
CA HIS A 193 15.69 3.16 -1.65
C HIS A 193 16.95 2.42 -1.20
N VAL A 194 17.82 2.10 -2.16
CA VAL A 194 19.21 1.76 -1.90
C VAL A 194 20.04 3.02 -2.20
N PRO A 195 20.73 3.59 -1.21
CA PRO A 195 21.61 4.73 -1.46
C PRO A 195 22.69 4.41 -2.51
N GLU A 196 22.88 5.29 -3.49
CA GLU A 196 23.83 5.09 -4.60
C GLU A 196 25.26 4.81 -4.14
N TRP A 197 25.67 5.39 -3.01
CA TRP A 197 27.00 5.12 -2.46
C TRP A 197 27.17 3.66 -2.00
N ILE A 198 26.08 2.89 -1.73
CA ILE A 198 26.15 1.46 -1.45
C ILE A 198 26.25 0.68 -2.77
N SER A 199 25.37 0.95 -3.72
CA SER A 199 25.35 0.25 -5.01
C SER A 199 26.60 0.52 -5.86
N ASN A 200 27.25 1.68 -5.66
CA ASN A 200 28.52 1.99 -6.32
C ASN A 200 29.74 1.35 -5.63
N ALA A 201 29.65 1.05 -4.32
CA ALA A 201 30.75 0.49 -3.54
C ALA A 201 30.77 -1.04 -3.50
N LEU A 202 29.62 -1.69 -3.68
CA LEU A 202 29.47 -3.13 -3.54
C LEU A 202 28.92 -3.77 -4.81
N PRO A 203 29.40 -4.97 -5.17
CA PRO A 203 28.80 -5.77 -6.23
C PRO A 203 27.37 -6.22 -5.83
N PRO A 204 26.46 -6.46 -6.80
CA PRO A 204 25.06 -6.76 -6.54
C PRO A 204 24.78 -8.00 -5.68
N ASP A 205 25.70 -8.95 -5.65
CA ASP A 205 25.60 -10.19 -4.86
C ASP A 205 26.05 -10.00 -3.39
N ARG A 206 26.51 -8.82 -3.01
CA ARG A 206 27.01 -8.50 -1.66
C ARG A 206 26.05 -7.67 -0.84
N TYR A 207 24.95 -7.21 -1.43
CA TYR A 207 23.92 -6.47 -0.68
C TYR A 207 22.53 -6.77 -1.21
N ALA A 208 21.54 -6.55 -0.36
CA ALA A 208 20.13 -6.55 -0.77
C ALA A 208 19.32 -5.55 0.05
N HIS A 209 18.31 -4.93 -0.57
CA HIS A 209 17.32 -4.16 0.17
C HIS A 209 16.36 -5.11 0.90
N THR A 210 15.81 -4.70 2.06
CA THR A 210 14.80 -5.48 2.81
C THR A 210 13.56 -5.86 2.00
N ARG A 211 13.36 -5.26 0.84
CA ARG A 211 12.28 -5.57 -0.13
C ARG A 211 12.63 -6.75 -1.05
N HIS A 212 13.91 -7.02 -1.25
CA HIS A 212 14.34 -8.06 -2.17
C HIS A 212 14.06 -9.47 -1.61
N ASP A 213 13.99 -10.43 -2.49
CA ASP A 213 13.92 -11.84 -2.11
C ASP A 213 15.32 -12.32 -1.69
N ILE A 214 15.60 -12.18 -0.38
CA ILE A 214 16.89 -12.53 0.20
C ILE A 214 16.91 -14.03 0.50
N ASP A 215 17.86 -14.75 -0.07
CA ASP A 215 18.17 -16.12 0.34
C ASP A 215 18.92 -16.11 1.67
N PHE A 216 18.16 -16.17 2.77
CA PHE A 216 18.73 -16.22 4.12
C PHE A 216 19.53 -17.51 4.38
N GLY A 217 19.25 -18.59 3.66
CA GLY A 217 20.02 -19.84 3.75
C GLY A 217 21.47 -19.64 3.35
N SER A 218 21.74 -18.83 2.33
CA SER A 218 23.07 -18.46 1.88
C SER A 218 23.88 -17.62 2.88
N LEU A 219 23.21 -17.01 3.85
CA LEU A 219 23.84 -16.20 4.90
C LEU A 219 24.29 -16.99 6.12
N ARG A 220 24.06 -18.32 6.15
CA ARG A 220 24.50 -19.21 7.23
C ARG A 220 26.01 -19.08 7.46
N GLY A 221 26.40 -18.86 8.71
CA GLY A 221 27.79 -18.69 9.13
C GLY A 221 28.43 -17.36 8.74
N ARG A 222 27.72 -16.48 8.02
CA ARG A 222 28.22 -15.18 7.57
C ARG A 222 28.00 -14.08 8.62
N ARG A 223 28.80 -13.02 8.51
CA ARG A 223 28.61 -11.76 9.23
C ARG A 223 27.76 -10.84 8.36
N VAL A 224 26.63 -10.43 8.88
CA VAL A 224 25.68 -9.58 8.16
C VAL A 224 25.64 -8.18 8.80
N ALA A 225 25.83 -7.15 8.00
CA ALA A 225 25.61 -5.77 8.41
C ALA A 225 24.24 -5.30 7.95
N VAL A 226 23.43 -4.72 8.86
CA VAL A 226 22.11 -4.17 8.55
C VAL A 226 22.12 -2.66 8.74
N LEU A 227 21.81 -1.91 7.70
CA LEU A 227 21.73 -0.45 7.75
C LEU A 227 20.29 -0.01 7.94
N GLY A 228 19.99 0.60 9.08
CA GLY A 228 18.66 1.11 9.43
C GLY A 228 18.13 0.56 10.75
N ALA A 229 17.18 1.25 11.37
CA ALA A 229 16.56 0.86 12.64
C ALA A 229 15.03 0.82 12.57
N GLY A 230 14.47 0.80 11.38
CA GLY A 230 13.03 0.59 11.19
C GLY A 230 12.66 -0.87 11.42
N ALA A 231 11.36 -1.13 11.55
CA ALA A 231 10.87 -2.46 11.82
C ALA A 231 11.33 -3.51 10.79
N SER A 232 11.41 -3.15 9.49
CA SER A 232 11.89 -4.09 8.46
C SER A 232 13.38 -4.44 8.62
N ALA A 233 14.21 -3.51 9.11
CA ALA A 233 15.61 -3.78 9.40
C ALA A 233 15.74 -4.84 10.50
N PHE A 234 14.98 -4.70 11.59
CA PHE A 234 14.95 -5.68 12.68
C PHE A 234 14.36 -7.02 12.25
N ASP A 235 13.27 -7.03 11.46
CA ASP A 235 12.69 -8.27 10.93
C ASP A 235 13.71 -9.05 10.10
N ASN A 236 14.46 -8.37 9.22
CA ASN A 236 15.50 -9.01 8.40
C ASN A 236 16.70 -9.46 9.25
N ALA A 237 17.11 -8.66 10.25
CA ALA A 237 18.16 -9.03 11.18
C ALA A 237 17.81 -10.31 11.95
N ALA A 238 16.61 -10.36 12.52
CA ALA A 238 16.10 -11.54 13.22
C ALA A 238 16.05 -12.77 12.29
N THR A 239 15.52 -12.59 11.07
CA THR A 239 15.43 -13.69 10.09
C THR A 239 16.82 -14.21 9.70
N ALA A 240 17.82 -13.34 9.52
CA ALA A 240 19.19 -13.77 9.22
C ALA A 240 19.77 -14.62 10.35
N LEU A 241 19.58 -14.22 11.61
CA LEU A 241 20.03 -14.98 12.79
C LEU A 241 19.32 -16.33 12.90
N GLU A 242 17.99 -16.34 12.74
CA GLU A 242 17.16 -17.55 12.75
C GLU A 242 17.58 -18.57 11.67
N HIS A 243 18.15 -18.10 10.55
CA HIS A 243 18.70 -18.95 9.48
C HIS A 243 20.18 -19.28 9.67
N GLY A 244 20.76 -18.88 10.80
CA GLY A 244 22.10 -19.27 11.20
C GLY A 244 23.21 -18.35 10.72
N ALA A 245 22.92 -17.08 10.44
CA ALA A 245 23.98 -16.08 10.31
C ALA A 245 24.83 -16.10 11.59
N ARG A 246 26.17 -16.05 11.43
CA ARG A 246 27.10 -16.08 12.56
C ARG A 246 26.94 -14.86 13.45
N GLU A 247 26.72 -13.72 12.82
CA GLU A 247 26.67 -12.41 13.48
C GLU A 247 25.83 -11.47 12.64
N VAL A 248 25.01 -10.65 13.31
CA VAL A 248 24.27 -9.54 12.68
C VAL A 248 24.56 -8.25 13.44
N ARG A 249 25.11 -7.27 12.75
CA ARG A 249 25.36 -5.92 13.28
C ARG A 249 24.36 -4.95 12.65
N LEU A 250 23.53 -4.29 13.48
CA LEU A 250 22.53 -3.34 13.04
C LEU A 250 22.95 -1.92 13.37
N TYR A 251 23.12 -1.08 12.34
CA TYR A 251 23.67 0.27 12.42
C TYR A 251 22.60 1.32 12.12
N PHE A 252 22.59 2.38 12.92
CA PHE A 252 21.71 3.52 12.67
C PHE A 252 22.28 4.83 13.25
N ARG A 253 21.84 5.97 12.65
CA ARG A 253 22.37 7.31 12.96
C ARG A 253 21.90 7.88 14.29
N ARG A 254 20.67 7.53 14.74
CA ARG A 254 20.12 8.02 16.01
C ARG A 254 20.95 7.47 17.19
N LYS A 255 21.13 8.28 18.24
CA LYS A 255 21.88 7.87 19.45
C LYS A 255 21.16 6.80 20.27
N SER A 256 19.84 6.64 20.08
CA SER A 256 19.00 5.65 20.74
C SER A 256 17.92 5.15 19.82
N LEU A 257 17.39 3.97 20.13
CA LEU A 257 16.17 3.46 19.49
C LEU A 257 14.97 4.33 19.87
N VAL A 258 14.04 4.40 18.92
CA VAL A 258 12.71 4.94 19.19
C VAL A 258 11.99 3.99 20.15
N ASN A 259 11.38 4.52 21.19
CA ASN A 259 10.66 3.77 22.22
C ASN A 259 9.17 4.17 22.35
N VAL A 260 8.72 5.11 21.52
CA VAL A 260 7.32 5.56 21.48
C VAL A 260 6.73 5.27 20.11
N ASN A 261 5.54 4.68 20.09
CA ASN A 261 4.83 4.34 18.85
C ASN A 261 3.82 5.44 18.48
N ALA A 262 4.23 6.37 17.64
CA ALA A 262 3.37 7.44 17.13
C ALA A 262 2.18 6.90 16.30
N TYR A 263 2.38 5.80 15.58
CA TYR A 263 1.31 5.17 14.80
C TYR A 263 0.21 4.62 15.70
N ARG A 264 0.56 4.04 16.85
CA ARG A 264 -0.43 3.57 17.84
C ARG A 264 -1.23 4.73 18.46
N TRP A 265 -0.58 5.88 18.66
CA TRP A 265 -1.30 7.07 19.12
C TRP A 265 -2.35 7.50 18.10
N ALA A 266 -2.05 7.39 16.80
CA ALA A 266 -2.94 7.81 15.73
C ALA A 266 -4.13 6.86 15.49
N GLU A 267 -4.18 5.68 16.13
CA GLU A 267 -5.21 4.66 15.93
C GLU A 267 -6.52 4.95 16.66
N PHE A 268 -7.05 6.17 16.54
CA PHE A 268 -8.37 6.53 17.04
C PHE A 268 -9.24 7.16 15.94
N VAL A 269 -10.56 7.02 16.10
CA VAL A 269 -11.55 7.38 15.08
C VAL A 269 -11.36 8.81 14.56
N GLY A 270 -11.17 9.78 15.48
CA GLY A 270 -11.02 11.18 15.12
C GLY A 270 -9.88 11.40 14.13
N PHE A 271 -8.69 10.88 14.44
CA PHE A 271 -7.51 11.04 13.58
C PHE A 271 -7.65 10.24 12.26
N LEU A 272 -7.99 8.94 12.36
CA LEU A 272 -8.09 8.07 11.19
C LEU A 272 -9.13 8.53 10.16
N LYS A 273 -10.19 9.18 10.63
CA LYS A 273 -11.30 9.63 9.79
C LYS A 273 -11.10 11.06 9.29
N HIS A 274 -10.61 11.96 10.15
CA HIS A 274 -10.72 13.40 9.95
C HIS A 274 -9.40 14.14 9.71
N LEU A 275 -8.26 13.46 9.73
CA LEU A 275 -7.00 14.14 9.34
C LEU A 275 -7.11 14.78 7.96
N GLY A 276 -7.72 14.08 7.00
CA GLY A 276 -7.93 14.60 5.65
C GLY A 276 -8.82 15.83 5.54
N ASP A 277 -9.58 16.14 6.59
CA ASP A 277 -10.51 17.29 6.61
C ASP A 277 -9.85 18.55 7.22
N LEU A 278 -8.62 18.44 7.74
CA LEU A 278 -7.86 19.55 8.31
C LEU A 278 -7.28 20.45 7.21
N GLY A 279 -6.81 21.64 7.60
CA GLY A 279 -6.01 22.50 6.75
C GLY A 279 -4.60 21.97 6.52
N ASP A 280 -3.90 22.53 5.53
CA ASP A 280 -2.57 22.05 5.11
C ASP A 280 -1.52 22.19 6.23
N ALA A 281 -1.61 23.26 7.02
CA ALA A 281 -0.69 23.49 8.13
C ALA A 281 -0.82 22.40 9.21
N GLU A 282 -2.04 22.03 9.58
CA GLU A 282 -2.31 21.00 10.58
C GLU A 282 -1.91 19.63 10.05
N LYS A 283 -2.26 19.27 8.82
CA LYS A 283 -1.84 18.01 8.15
C LYS A 283 -0.32 17.88 8.19
N TRP A 284 0.37 18.92 7.77
CA TRP A 284 1.83 18.96 7.76
C TRP A 284 2.43 18.73 9.14
N ARG A 285 1.94 19.43 10.16
CA ARG A 285 2.43 19.32 11.55
C ARG A 285 2.24 17.93 12.11
N PHE A 286 1.05 17.34 11.97
CA PHE A 286 0.78 15.99 12.45
C PHE A 286 1.66 14.95 11.78
N ILE A 287 1.71 14.95 10.46
CA ILE A 287 2.48 13.93 9.73
C ILE A 287 3.98 14.11 9.90
N SER A 288 4.48 15.35 9.87
CA SER A 288 5.89 15.65 10.17
C SER A 288 6.28 15.14 11.55
N GLN A 289 5.46 15.40 12.58
CA GLN A 289 5.72 14.93 13.93
C GLN A 289 5.74 13.39 14.03
N ILE A 290 4.77 12.71 13.41
CA ILE A 290 4.73 11.24 13.37
C ILE A 290 5.98 10.66 12.72
N LEU A 291 6.42 11.23 11.60
CA LEU A 291 7.63 10.77 10.90
C LEU A 291 8.91 11.09 11.67
N GLN A 292 8.97 12.24 12.36
CA GLN A 292 10.11 12.60 13.22
C GLN A 292 10.24 11.65 14.41
N MET A 293 9.14 11.28 15.04
CA MET A 293 9.13 10.27 16.11
C MET A 293 9.64 8.92 15.58
N GLY A 294 9.35 8.62 14.30
CA GLY A 294 9.81 7.43 13.62
C GLY A 294 9.04 6.17 14.00
N GLN A 295 9.41 5.07 13.36
CA GLN A 295 8.80 3.77 13.60
C GLN A 295 9.76 2.88 14.40
N LEU A 296 9.32 2.44 15.59
CA LEU A 296 10.07 1.47 16.39
C LEU A 296 9.86 0.05 15.85
N PRO A 297 10.81 -0.87 16.08
CA PRO A 297 10.54 -2.29 15.90
C PRO A 297 9.48 -2.75 16.92
N PRO A 298 8.54 -3.63 16.53
CA PRO A 298 7.67 -4.30 17.49
C PRO A 298 8.47 -5.04 18.56
N ALA A 299 7.93 -5.15 19.77
CA ALA A 299 8.63 -5.76 20.90
C ALA A 299 9.02 -7.24 20.65
N ASP A 300 8.17 -7.97 19.94
CA ASP A 300 8.45 -9.35 19.52
C ASP A 300 9.59 -9.41 18.49
N THR A 301 9.57 -8.54 17.50
CA THR A 301 10.65 -8.44 16.49
C THR A 301 11.97 -8.04 17.14
N PHE A 302 11.95 -7.08 18.08
CA PHE A 302 13.15 -6.69 18.82
C PHE A 302 13.71 -7.88 19.60
N ARG A 303 12.87 -8.61 20.34
CA ARG A 303 13.28 -9.80 21.11
C ARG A 303 13.84 -10.89 20.22
N ARG A 304 13.20 -11.20 19.11
CA ARG A 304 13.70 -12.19 18.11
C ARG A 304 15.13 -11.91 17.67
N ALA A 305 15.51 -10.65 17.52
CA ALA A 305 16.90 -10.30 17.19
C ALA A 305 17.79 -10.30 18.43
N SER A 306 17.37 -9.62 19.53
CA SER A 306 18.22 -9.34 20.69
C SER A 306 18.49 -10.56 21.60
N GLU A 307 17.68 -11.61 21.50
CA GLU A 307 17.90 -12.86 22.26
C GLU A 307 18.97 -13.76 21.62
N HIS A 308 19.48 -13.42 20.43
CA HIS A 308 20.60 -14.13 19.81
C HIS A 308 21.95 -13.53 20.24
N ASP A 309 22.87 -14.34 20.71
CA ASP A 309 24.24 -13.94 21.10
C ASP A 309 25.00 -13.23 19.97
N GLY A 310 24.72 -13.58 18.72
CA GLY A 310 25.31 -12.96 17.53
C GLY A 310 24.70 -11.62 17.12
N PHE A 311 23.74 -11.07 17.88
CA PHE A 311 23.15 -9.77 17.55
C PHE A 311 23.87 -8.61 18.25
N HIS A 312 24.27 -7.62 17.44
CA HIS A 312 24.93 -6.42 17.96
C HIS A 312 24.26 -5.16 17.44
N LEU A 313 23.91 -4.29 18.37
CA LEU A 313 23.26 -3.01 18.09
C LEU A 313 24.29 -1.87 18.12
N HIS A 314 24.35 -1.07 17.05
CA HIS A 314 25.26 0.05 16.89
C HIS A 314 24.48 1.37 16.74
N PRO A 315 23.98 1.97 17.84
CA PRO A 315 23.35 3.28 17.81
C PRO A 315 24.39 4.39 17.59
N GLY A 316 23.97 5.50 16.98
CA GLY A 316 24.85 6.64 16.69
C GLY A 316 25.94 6.33 15.65
N SER A 317 25.84 5.21 14.95
CA SER A 317 26.89 4.70 14.06
C SER A 317 26.50 4.90 12.59
N ALA A 318 26.61 6.15 12.12
CA ALA A 318 26.54 6.43 10.69
C ALA A 318 27.74 5.80 9.98
N TRP A 319 27.50 5.19 8.83
CA TRP A 319 28.59 4.71 7.98
C TRP A 319 29.26 5.88 7.27
N LYS A 320 30.61 5.98 7.43
CA LYS A 320 31.45 7.01 6.81
C LYS A 320 31.96 6.58 5.44
N SER A 321 32.34 5.30 5.34
CA SER A 321 32.74 4.68 4.09
C SER A 321 32.36 3.21 4.05
N LEU A 322 32.27 2.68 2.85
CA LEU A 322 31.95 1.29 2.53
C LEU A 322 32.78 0.88 1.32
N ALA A 323 33.47 -0.24 1.38
CA ALA A 323 34.26 -0.75 0.28
C ALA A 323 34.44 -2.28 0.38
N MET A 324 34.72 -2.91 -0.75
CA MET A 324 35.28 -4.27 -0.75
C MET A 324 36.73 -4.24 -0.30
N ASP A 325 37.11 -5.16 0.59
CA ASP A 325 38.47 -5.42 1.02
C ASP A 325 38.74 -6.93 0.85
N GLY A 326 39.26 -7.31 -0.31
CA GLY A 326 39.31 -8.69 -0.75
C GLY A 326 37.91 -9.30 -0.84
N GLU A 327 37.68 -10.41 -0.17
CA GLU A 327 36.39 -11.11 -0.10
C GLU A 327 35.41 -10.52 0.91
N ARG A 328 35.84 -9.50 1.68
CA ARG A 328 35.04 -8.90 2.77
C ARG A 328 34.60 -7.49 2.46
N ILE A 329 33.55 -7.08 3.13
CA ILE A 329 33.06 -5.70 3.11
C ILE A 329 33.64 -4.99 4.33
N SER A 330 34.33 -3.90 4.08
CA SER A 330 34.86 -2.99 5.12
C SER A 330 33.88 -1.84 5.30
N ILE A 331 33.48 -1.61 6.54
CA ILE A 331 32.54 -0.54 6.94
C ILE A 331 33.24 0.34 7.96
N GLU A 332 33.41 1.62 7.66
CA GLU A 332 33.94 2.59 8.61
C GLU A 332 32.83 3.39 9.29
N THR A 333 32.90 3.47 10.61
CA THR A 333 31.99 4.25 11.45
C THR A 333 32.79 5.17 12.38
N GLU A 334 32.10 5.94 13.20
CA GLU A 334 32.78 6.73 14.26
C GLU A 334 33.46 5.86 15.31
N SER A 335 32.89 4.67 15.57
CA SER A 335 33.42 3.72 16.57
C SER A 335 34.54 2.83 16.04
N GLY A 336 34.93 2.95 14.76
CA GLY A 336 36.00 2.17 14.14
C GLY A 336 35.57 1.44 12.88
N ARG A 337 36.48 0.54 12.44
CA ARG A 337 36.29 -0.30 11.25
C ARG A 337 35.64 -1.63 11.63
N HIS A 338 34.63 -2.03 10.85
CA HIS A 338 33.91 -3.29 10.98
C HIS A 338 33.96 -4.06 9.66
N GLU A 339 33.89 -5.40 9.76
CA GLU A 339 33.82 -6.27 8.59
C GLU A 339 32.48 -6.95 8.49
N ALA A 340 32.00 -7.16 7.27
CA ALA A 340 30.82 -7.96 6.96
C ALA A 340 31.07 -8.83 5.70
N ASP A 341 30.22 -9.82 5.52
CA ASP A 341 30.21 -10.68 4.33
C ASP A 341 29.01 -10.34 3.44
N PHE A 342 27.98 -9.70 4.00
CA PHE A 342 26.79 -9.25 3.31
C PHE A 342 26.15 -8.04 3.97
N VAL A 343 25.50 -7.19 3.18
CA VAL A 343 24.80 -5.98 3.65
C VAL A 343 23.30 -6.09 3.39
N ILE A 344 22.48 -5.91 4.43
CA ILE A 344 21.03 -5.73 4.28
C ILE A 344 20.71 -4.24 4.43
N VAL A 345 20.13 -3.65 3.38
CA VAL A 345 19.81 -2.23 3.30
C VAL A 345 18.38 -2.02 3.79
N GLY A 346 18.24 -1.53 5.02
CA GLY A 346 16.96 -1.22 5.68
C GLY A 346 16.62 0.27 5.68
N THR A 347 16.91 0.97 4.59
CA THR A 347 16.73 2.42 4.44
C THR A 347 15.29 2.82 4.07
N GLY A 348 14.40 1.85 3.89
CA GLY A 348 12.98 2.08 3.60
C GLY A 348 12.75 2.45 2.13
N PHE A 349 11.79 3.34 1.91
CA PHE A 349 11.38 3.80 0.59
C PHE A 349 11.35 5.34 0.54
N VAL A 350 11.33 5.87 -0.67
CA VAL A 350 11.17 7.30 -0.92
C VAL A 350 9.87 7.54 -1.67
N THR A 351 9.18 8.63 -1.37
CA THR A 351 8.06 9.12 -2.16
C THR A 351 8.62 10.06 -3.22
N ASP A 352 8.57 9.62 -4.47
CA ASP A 352 8.95 10.43 -5.64
C ASP A 352 8.25 9.83 -6.88
N LEU A 353 7.28 10.56 -7.42
CA LEU A 353 6.48 10.11 -8.56
C LEU A 353 7.31 9.89 -9.84
N LYS A 354 8.49 10.50 -9.95
CA LYS A 354 9.42 10.25 -11.07
C LYS A 354 9.93 8.81 -11.14
N LEU A 355 9.86 8.09 -10.02
CA LEU A 355 10.27 6.70 -9.94
C LEU A 355 9.14 5.72 -10.30
N ARG A 356 7.98 6.24 -10.75
CA ARG A 356 6.81 5.45 -11.12
C ARG A 356 6.62 5.44 -12.64
N PRO A 357 7.03 4.33 -13.31
CA PRO A 357 6.95 4.25 -14.78
C PRO A 357 5.53 4.47 -15.32
N GLU A 358 4.51 4.02 -14.60
CA GLU A 358 3.12 4.23 -14.97
C GLU A 358 2.69 5.69 -14.97
N LEU A 359 3.42 6.57 -14.25
CA LEU A 359 3.14 8.01 -14.16
C LEU A 359 4.10 8.88 -14.99
N GLU A 360 5.03 8.31 -15.75
CA GLU A 360 6.10 9.05 -16.44
C GLU A 360 5.59 10.26 -17.23
N ALA A 361 4.55 10.08 -18.04
CA ALA A 361 3.97 11.16 -18.83
C ALA A 361 3.11 12.14 -18.01
N LEU A 362 2.67 11.76 -16.82
CA LEU A 362 1.72 12.50 -15.98
C LEU A 362 2.42 13.30 -14.88
N GLU A 363 3.57 12.81 -14.42
CA GLU A 363 4.29 13.38 -13.28
C GLU A 363 4.54 14.89 -13.38
N PRO A 364 4.91 15.46 -14.54
CA PRO A 364 5.11 16.90 -14.69
C PRO A 364 3.84 17.73 -14.39
N HIS A 365 2.66 17.15 -14.60
CA HIS A 365 1.37 17.80 -14.42
C HIS A 365 0.75 17.59 -13.03
N ILE A 366 1.26 16.63 -12.25
CA ILE A 366 0.74 16.32 -10.91
C ILE A 366 1.27 17.34 -9.88
N ALA A 367 0.35 17.92 -9.10
CA ALA A 367 0.73 18.78 -7.98
C ALA A 367 1.37 17.96 -6.85
N ARG A 368 2.41 18.54 -6.25
CA ARG A 368 3.05 18.03 -5.04
C ARG A 368 2.79 18.98 -3.88
N TRP A 369 3.00 18.53 -2.67
CA TRP A 369 2.87 19.39 -1.49
C TRP A 369 3.74 20.64 -1.56
N ALA A 370 4.98 20.52 -2.07
CA ALA A 370 5.87 21.65 -2.27
C ALA A 370 5.32 22.72 -3.26
N ASP A 371 4.39 22.34 -4.13
CA ASP A 371 3.75 23.26 -5.08
C ASP A 371 2.58 24.03 -4.44
N ARG A 372 2.08 23.58 -3.27
CA ARG A 372 0.86 24.10 -2.62
C ARG A 372 1.08 24.68 -1.24
N TYR A 373 2.06 24.16 -0.47
CA TYR A 373 2.28 24.53 0.91
C TYR A 373 3.77 24.76 1.20
N THR A 374 4.07 25.88 1.83
CA THR A 374 5.41 26.21 2.34
C THR A 374 5.37 26.21 3.87
N PRO A 375 5.93 25.19 4.53
CA PRO A 375 5.95 25.12 5.98
C PRO A 375 6.90 26.15 6.58
N PRO A 376 6.67 26.57 7.85
CA PRO A 376 7.65 27.35 8.62
C PRO A 376 9.03 26.70 8.61
N ALA A 377 10.08 27.49 8.73
CA ALA A 377 11.47 26.99 8.64
C ALA A 377 11.77 25.84 9.63
N ALA A 378 11.20 25.91 10.85
CA ALA A 378 11.37 24.89 11.87
C ALA A 378 10.62 23.56 11.56
N GLU A 379 9.64 23.58 10.68
CA GLU A 379 8.83 22.43 10.30
C GLU A 379 9.19 21.89 8.90
N ARG A 380 10.25 22.38 8.28
CA ARG A 380 10.66 21.93 6.96
C ARG A 380 11.06 20.45 6.96
N HIS A 381 10.52 19.70 6.00
CA HIS A 381 10.83 18.31 5.78
C HIS A 381 10.84 18.05 4.26
N ALA A 382 12.05 17.90 3.70
CA ALA A 382 12.23 17.82 2.24
C ALA A 382 11.43 16.67 1.59
N ASP A 383 11.37 15.51 2.26
CA ASP A 383 10.69 14.35 1.71
C ASP A 383 9.17 14.52 1.68
N LEU A 384 8.58 15.24 2.64
CA LEU A 384 7.15 15.51 2.66
C LEU A 384 6.71 16.38 1.48
N GLY A 385 7.54 17.34 1.07
CA GLY A 385 7.25 18.18 -0.10
C GLY A 385 7.12 17.42 -1.42
N ARG A 386 7.69 16.21 -1.52
CA ARG A 386 7.61 15.34 -2.71
C ARG A 386 6.31 14.58 -2.82
N HIS A 387 5.55 14.45 -1.72
CA HIS A 387 4.27 13.73 -1.74
C HIS A 387 3.30 14.39 -2.73
N PRO A 388 2.48 13.60 -3.43
CA PRO A 388 1.42 14.18 -4.25
C PRO A 388 0.42 14.94 -3.38
N TYR A 389 0.01 16.11 -3.85
CA TYR A 389 -1.07 16.88 -3.25
C TYR A 389 -2.39 16.37 -3.82
N LEU A 390 -3.11 15.58 -3.03
CA LEU A 390 -4.33 14.92 -3.47
C LEU A 390 -5.58 15.73 -3.10
N GLY A 391 -6.60 15.59 -3.91
CA GLY A 391 -7.94 16.03 -3.58
C GLY A 391 -8.58 15.19 -2.47
N PRO A 392 -9.79 15.57 -2.02
CA PRO A 392 -10.43 15.03 -0.81
C PRO A 392 -10.77 13.52 -0.90
N ASN A 393 -10.77 12.93 -2.08
CA ASN A 393 -11.13 11.52 -2.28
C ASN A 393 -10.01 10.70 -2.92
N PHE A 394 -8.76 11.07 -2.70
CA PHE A 394 -7.54 10.44 -3.27
C PHE A 394 -7.28 10.73 -4.75
N GLU A 395 -8.06 11.57 -5.42
CA GLU A 395 -7.79 11.98 -6.79
C GLU A 395 -6.52 12.83 -6.87
N PHE A 396 -5.74 12.65 -7.94
CA PHE A 396 -4.63 13.54 -8.25
C PHE A 396 -5.15 14.93 -8.59
N THR A 397 -4.34 15.94 -8.25
CA THR A 397 -4.62 17.35 -8.58
C THR A 397 -3.58 17.86 -9.58
N GLU A 398 -4.02 18.82 -10.40
CA GLU A 398 -3.15 19.46 -11.40
C GLU A 398 -2.11 20.35 -10.72
N ARG A 399 -0.87 20.37 -11.25
CA ARG A 399 0.13 21.37 -10.82
C ARG A 399 -0.27 22.75 -11.28
N THR A 400 -0.61 22.90 -12.55
CA THR A 400 -1.14 24.12 -13.15
C THR A 400 -2.61 23.92 -13.49
N PRO A 401 -3.55 24.69 -12.90
CA PRO A 401 -4.97 24.53 -13.15
C PRO A 401 -5.32 24.64 -14.64
N GLY A 402 -6.09 23.67 -15.16
CA GLY A 402 -6.58 23.60 -16.53
C GLY A 402 -5.65 22.90 -17.52
N GLU A 403 -4.42 22.53 -17.13
CA GLU A 403 -3.50 21.80 -18.03
C GLU A 403 -3.83 20.31 -18.16
N ALA A 404 -4.27 19.68 -17.09
CA ALA A 404 -4.50 18.23 -17.06
C ALA A 404 -5.75 17.87 -16.21
N PRO A 405 -6.94 18.40 -16.52
CA PRO A 405 -8.16 18.21 -15.71
C PRO A 405 -8.55 16.75 -15.56
N TYR A 406 -8.11 15.88 -16.46
CA TYR A 406 -8.31 14.43 -16.42
C TYR A 406 -7.61 13.76 -15.22
N LEU A 407 -6.62 14.40 -14.58
CA LEU A 407 -5.97 13.87 -13.38
C LEU A 407 -6.97 13.64 -12.23
N SER A 408 -8.07 14.37 -12.18
CA SER A 408 -9.17 14.17 -11.22
C SER A 408 -9.88 12.81 -11.39
N THR A 409 -9.58 12.05 -12.44
CA THR A 409 -10.12 10.71 -12.70
C THR A 409 -9.10 9.58 -12.43
N LEU A 410 -7.91 9.94 -11.94
CA LEU A 410 -6.86 9.05 -11.49
C LEU A 410 -6.71 9.17 -9.97
N TYR A 411 -6.76 8.04 -9.26
CA TYR A 411 -6.77 8.01 -7.80
C TYR A 411 -5.53 7.35 -7.24
N ASN A 412 -4.90 8.00 -6.26
CA ASN A 412 -3.72 7.47 -5.57
C ASN A 412 -4.10 6.85 -4.22
N TYR A 413 -4.46 5.59 -4.22
CA TYR A 413 -4.82 4.86 -3.01
C TYR A 413 -3.62 4.07 -2.45
N THR A 414 -2.49 4.77 -2.29
CA THR A 414 -1.20 4.26 -1.81
C THR A 414 -0.74 5.01 -0.56
N PHE A 415 0.45 4.67 -0.05
CA PHE A 415 1.08 5.41 1.05
C PHE A 415 1.37 6.89 0.70
N GLY A 416 1.50 7.21 -0.60
CA GLY A 416 1.68 8.60 -1.04
C GLY A 416 0.56 9.55 -0.63
N GLY A 417 -0.65 9.02 -0.33
CA GLY A 417 -1.77 9.78 0.20
C GLY A 417 -1.63 10.21 1.67
N LEU A 418 -0.60 9.75 2.39
CA LEU A 418 -0.43 9.94 3.83
C LEU A 418 -0.55 11.40 4.26
N LEU A 419 0.14 12.31 3.59
CA LEU A 419 0.16 13.73 3.96
C LEU A 419 -1.17 14.44 3.67
N SER A 420 -1.84 14.07 2.57
CA SER A 420 -3.12 14.66 2.19
C SER A 420 -4.31 14.11 2.97
N LEU A 421 -4.33 12.80 3.25
CA LEU A 421 -5.53 12.09 3.71
C LEU A 421 -5.29 11.14 4.90
N GLY A 422 -4.07 11.10 5.43
CA GLY A 422 -3.74 10.25 6.57
C GLY A 422 -3.51 8.78 6.21
N PHE A 423 -3.72 7.91 7.19
CA PHE A 423 -3.53 6.47 7.02
C PHE A 423 -4.63 5.87 6.15
N GLY A 424 -4.41 5.95 4.84
CA GLY A 424 -5.34 5.48 3.81
C GLY A 424 -4.91 4.14 3.19
N GLY A 425 -4.85 4.10 1.88
CA GLY A 425 -4.75 2.92 1.05
C GLY A 425 -3.70 1.87 1.42
N ALA A 426 -2.55 2.25 1.99
CA ALA A 426 -1.51 1.28 2.38
C ALA A 426 -1.60 0.83 3.86
N SER A 427 -2.64 1.21 4.60
CA SER A 427 -2.79 0.92 6.04
C SER A 427 -4.10 0.18 6.34
N ILE A 428 -4.01 -0.93 7.07
CA ILE A 428 -5.20 -1.64 7.56
C ILE A 428 -6.02 -0.73 8.49
N SER A 429 -5.36 -0.03 9.42
CA SER A 429 -6.01 0.83 10.42
C SER A 429 -6.88 1.93 9.81
N GLY A 430 -6.43 2.53 8.71
CA GLY A 430 -7.14 3.62 8.03
C GLY A 430 -8.23 3.17 7.05
N MET A 431 -8.20 1.91 6.62
CA MET A 431 -9.03 1.41 5.50
C MET A 431 -10.53 1.57 5.73
N LYS A 432 -11.00 1.35 6.97
CA LYS A 432 -12.41 1.54 7.35
C LYS A 432 -12.93 2.93 7.00
N TYR A 433 -12.08 3.96 7.02
CA TYR A 433 -12.47 5.36 6.80
C TYR A 433 -12.06 5.87 5.43
N SER A 434 -10.91 5.43 4.94
CA SER A 434 -10.38 5.86 3.64
C SER A 434 -11.10 5.22 2.46
N ASN A 435 -11.52 3.97 2.58
CA ASN A 435 -12.23 3.27 1.51
C ASN A 435 -13.57 3.93 1.16
N PRO A 436 -14.49 4.22 2.11
CA PRO A 436 -15.72 4.96 1.79
C PRO A 436 -15.48 6.31 1.13
N ARG A 437 -14.41 7.03 1.53
CA ARG A 437 -14.01 8.30 0.93
C ARG A 437 -13.61 8.14 -0.55
N LEU A 438 -12.76 7.16 -0.85
CA LEU A 438 -12.36 6.81 -2.21
C LEU A 438 -13.57 6.43 -3.08
N ILE A 439 -14.44 5.54 -2.57
CA ILE A 439 -15.63 5.09 -3.28
C ILE A 439 -16.56 6.26 -3.59
N HIS A 440 -16.83 7.13 -2.60
CA HIS A 440 -17.63 8.33 -2.79
C HIS A 440 -17.08 9.23 -3.92
N GLY A 441 -15.76 9.43 -3.96
CA GLY A 441 -15.12 10.22 -5.02
C GLY A 441 -15.30 9.62 -6.40
N ILE A 442 -15.07 8.33 -6.53
CA ILE A 442 -15.20 7.61 -7.80
C ILE A 442 -16.65 7.61 -8.29
N THR A 443 -17.59 7.18 -7.45
CA THR A 443 -19.02 7.12 -7.81
C THR A 443 -19.57 8.49 -8.14
N GLY A 444 -19.27 9.52 -7.32
CA GLY A 444 -19.68 10.89 -7.57
C GLY A 444 -19.10 11.46 -8.87
N SER A 445 -17.87 11.10 -9.22
CA SER A 445 -17.26 11.56 -10.48
C SER A 445 -17.87 10.86 -11.70
N LEU A 446 -18.21 9.59 -11.60
CA LEU A 446 -18.92 8.84 -12.67
C LEU A 446 -20.35 9.37 -12.87
N PHE A 447 -21.07 9.62 -11.76
CA PHE A 447 -22.43 10.18 -11.84
C PHE A 447 -22.44 11.58 -12.49
N ARG A 448 -21.48 12.47 -12.11
CA ARG A 448 -21.35 13.79 -12.76
C ARG A 448 -21.03 13.70 -14.25
N GLU A 449 -20.22 12.74 -14.64
CA GLU A 449 -19.89 12.51 -16.06
C GLU A 449 -21.13 12.09 -16.87
N ASP A 450 -22.00 11.26 -16.30
CA ASP A 450 -23.20 10.75 -16.96
C ASP A 450 -24.47 11.56 -16.60
N CYS A 451 -24.32 12.74 -15.98
CA CYS A 451 -25.44 13.53 -15.43
C CYS A 451 -26.51 13.84 -16.47
N GLU A 452 -26.12 14.24 -17.69
CA GLU A 452 -27.08 14.56 -18.76
C GLU A 452 -27.86 13.31 -19.20
N ALA A 453 -27.19 12.15 -19.32
CA ALA A 453 -27.87 10.90 -19.68
C ALA A 453 -28.88 10.47 -18.61
N HIS A 454 -28.54 10.68 -17.33
CA HIS A 454 -29.47 10.42 -16.22
C HIS A 454 -30.66 11.39 -16.25
N TYR A 455 -30.44 12.65 -16.56
CA TYR A 455 -31.50 13.64 -16.69
C TYR A 455 -32.45 13.30 -17.84
N GLN A 456 -31.93 12.92 -19.01
CA GLN A 456 -32.73 12.49 -20.15
C GLN A 456 -33.53 11.22 -19.85
N SER A 457 -32.92 10.27 -19.11
CA SER A 457 -33.63 9.08 -18.62
C SER A 457 -34.78 9.42 -17.68
N LEU A 458 -34.61 10.42 -16.79
CA LEU A 458 -35.67 10.92 -15.94
C LEU A 458 -36.81 11.57 -16.75
N CYS A 459 -36.48 12.40 -17.73
CA CYS A 459 -37.47 13.03 -18.61
C CYS A 459 -38.27 12.00 -19.44
N ALA A 460 -37.65 10.87 -19.78
CA ALA A 460 -38.27 9.79 -20.51
C ALA A 460 -39.08 8.80 -19.62
N PHE A 461 -38.99 8.95 -18.30
CA PHE A 461 -39.66 8.04 -17.37
C PHE A 461 -41.16 8.27 -17.37
N ALA A 462 -41.94 7.25 -17.77
CA ALA A 462 -43.38 7.31 -17.96
C ALA A 462 -44.11 6.13 -17.29
N ALA A 463 -43.54 5.59 -16.20
CA ALA A 463 -44.22 4.55 -15.45
C ALA A 463 -45.40 5.17 -14.70
N GLU A 464 -46.63 4.68 -15.03
CA GLU A 464 -47.86 5.02 -14.32
C GLU A 464 -47.99 4.15 -13.06
N GLU A 465 -48.26 4.75 -11.93
CA GLU A 465 -48.48 4.05 -10.65
C GLU A 465 -49.97 3.82 -10.33
N PHE A 466 -50.88 4.39 -11.13
CA PHE A 466 -52.35 4.30 -10.93
C PHE A 466 -53.06 3.99 -12.23
#